data_d7fd4d7758ffe4e7339d425669437a88
#
_entry.id   d7fd4d7758ffe4e7339d425669437a88
#
_cell.length_a   1.000
_cell.length_b   1.000
_cell.length_c   1.000
_cell.angle_alpha   90.00
_cell.angle_beta   90.00
_cell.angle_gamma   90.00
#
_symmetry.space_group_name_H-M   'P 1'
#
loop_
_entity.id
_entity.type
_entity.pdbx_description
1 polymer ?
#
loop_
_entity_poly.entity_id
_entity_poly.type
_entity_poly.pdbx_seq_one_letter_code
_entity_poly.pdbx_strand_id
1 'polypeptide(L)'
;MTFPHIAPFRFGVQCSRAANRAEWVDLAKKTEANGFSCLTMPDHFTDQLAPMPALMAAASATTTLRVGALVFDNDYKHPVVLAKELATMDVLSDGRIDIGIGAGWMRTDYDQAGMQYDTPGVRIDRFVEGLKVIRGCMADGAF
;
A
#
# COMPACT_ATOMS: atom_id res chain seq x y z
N MET A 1 -16.63 -0.51 34.76
CA MET A 1 -16.37 -0.14 33.36
C MET A 1 -14.98 -0.61 33.01
N THR A 2 -14.88 -1.69 32.25
CA THR A 2 -13.58 -2.15 31.69
C THR A 2 -13.32 -1.31 30.45
N PHE A 3 -12.27 -0.51 30.47
CA PHE A 3 -11.81 0.19 29.27
C PHE A 3 -11.42 -0.86 28.21
N PRO A 4 -11.82 -0.69 26.93
CA PRO A 4 -11.39 -1.61 25.89
C PRO A 4 -9.86 -1.63 25.85
N HIS A 5 -9.27 -2.80 25.62
CA HIS A 5 -7.83 -2.97 25.46
C HIS A 5 -7.32 -1.95 24.42
N ILE A 6 -6.60 -0.95 24.89
CA ILE A 6 -5.92 -0.01 24.00
C ILE A 6 -4.73 -0.78 23.42
N ALA A 7 -4.83 -1.10 22.13
CA ALA A 7 -3.69 -1.68 21.42
C ALA A 7 -2.48 -0.71 21.50
N PRO A 8 -1.27 -1.20 21.68
CA PRO A 8 -0.09 -0.33 21.71
C PRO A 8 0.07 0.43 20.39
N PHE A 9 0.55 1.66 20.46
CA PHE A 9 0.85 2.44 19.25
C PHE A 9 1.90 1.72 18.40
N ARG A 10 1.67 1.75 17.09
CA ARG A 10 2.62 1.28 16.09
C ARG A 10 3.19 2.50 15.37
N PHE A 11 4.51 2.56 15.26
CA PHE A 11 5.21 3.63 14.56
C PHE A 11 5.77 3.09 13.25
N GLY A 12 5.65 3.87 12.19
CA GLY A 12 6.15 3.51 10.87
C GLY A 12 7.07 4.57 10.28
N VAL A 13 7.81 4.18 9.26
CA VAL A 13 8.60 5.06 8.41
C VAL A 13 7.91 5.14 7.06
N GLN A 14 7.80 6.34 6.49
CA GLN A 14 7.38 6.52 5.09
C GLN A 14 8.59 6.91 4.27
N CYS A 15 8.88 6.15 3.21
CA CYS A 15 9.94 6.45 2.25
C CYS A 15 9.53 5.94 0.87
N SER A 16 9.92 6.65 -0.19
CA SER A 16 9.52 6.31 -1.56
C SER A 16 10.69 6.26 -2.54
N ARG A 17 11.90 6.56 -2.09
CA ARG A 17 13.07 6.71 -2.97
C ARG A 17 14.26 5.94 -2.45
N ALA A 18 15.02 5.40 -3.39
CA ALA A 18 16.36 4.89 -3.18
C ALA A 18 17.10 4.92 -4.53
N ALA A 19 18.39 5.16 -4.51
CA ALA A 19 19.19 5.21 -5.73
C ALA A 19 19.41 3.80 -6.33
N ASN A 20 19.31 2.75 -5.51
CA ASN A 20 19.52 1.38 -5.94
C ASN A 20 18.94 0.38 -4.93
N ARG A 21 18.98 -0.92 -5.31
CA ARG A 21 18.49 -2.02 -4.47
C ARG A 21 19.15 -2.07 -3.09
N ALA A 22 20.46 -1.84 -3.03
CA ALA A 22 21.21 -1.97 -1.77
C ALA A 22 20.74 -0.92 -0.75
N GLU A 23 20.58 0.31 -1.19
CA GLU A 23 20.06 1.41 -0.35
C GLU A 23 18.62 1.12 0.15
N TRP A 24 17.74 0.64 -0.73
CA TRP A 24 16.37 0.31 -0.35
C TRP A 24 16.30 -0.81 0.68
N VAL A 25 17.05 -1.88 0.45
CA VAL A 25 17.13 -3.02 1.38
C VAL A 25 17.75 -2.62 2.72
N ASP A 26 18.79 -1.79 2.71
CA ASP A 26 19.43 -1.28 3.92
C ASP A 26 18.46 -0.40 4.73
N LEU A 27 17.68 0.47 4.06
CA LEU A 27 16.62 1.25 4.70
C LEU A 27 15.59 0.33 5.39
N ALA A 28 15.11 -0.69 4.70
CA ALA A 28 14.13 -1.62 5.27
C ALA A 28 14.67 -2.34 6.51
N LYS A 29 15.90 -2.86 6.43
CA LYS A 29 16.58 -3.52 7.56
C LYS A 29 16.81 -2.58 8.73
N LYS A 30 17.23 -1.35 8.49
CA LYS A 30 17.39 -0.32 9.52
C LYS A 30 16.07 0.05 10.17
N THR A 31 14.99 0.15 9.38
CA THR A 31 13.65 0.41 9.89
C THR A 31 13.23 -0.69 10.86
N GLU A 32 13.40 -1.95 10.49
CA GLU A 32 13.12 -3.10 11.36
C GLU A 32 14.01 -3.10 12.61
N ALA A 33 15.32 -2.96 12.45
CA ALA A 33 16.29 -3.01 13.54
C ALA A 33 16.10 -1.90 14.60
N ASN A 34 15.54 -0.76 14.20
CA ASN A 34 15.20 0.35 15.10
C ASN A 34 13.82 0.20 15.75
N GLY A 35 13.13 -0.92 15.55
CA GLY A 35 11.86 -1.24 16.22
C GLY A 35 10.63 -0.56 15.58
N PHE A 36 10.73 0.00 14.39
CA PHE A 36 9.55 0.47 13.67
C PHE A 36 8.70 -0.72 13.21
N SER A 37 7.39 -0.55 13.30
CA SER A 37 6.43 -1.62 12.98
C SER A 37 6.16 -1.76 11.49
N CYS A 38 6.31 -0.68 10.72
CA CYS A 38 6.00 -0.70 9.30
C CYS A 38 6.86 0.27 8.48
N LEU A 39 7.05 -0.08 7.22
CA LEU A 39 7.55 0.77 6.14
C LEU A 39 6.42 1.02 5.15
N THR A 40 6.11 2.29 4.89
CA THR A 40 5.04 2.67 3.98
C THR A 40 5.56 3.50 2.80
N MET A 41 4.83 3.45 1.69
CA MET A 41 5.10 4.25 0.50
C MET A 41 3.83 4.98 0.05
N PRO A 42 3.92 6.22 -0.46
CA PRO A 42 2.85 6.81 -1.25
C PRO A 42 2.79 6.15 -2.63
N ASP A 43 1.68 6.33 -3.34
CA ASP A 43 1.47 5.80 -4.69
C ASP A 43 1.28 6.98 -5.66
N HIS A 44 2.37 7.46 -6.25
CA HIS A 44 2.40 8.56 -7.19
C HIS A 44 3.27 8.23 -8.40
N PHE A 45 3.06 8.94 -9.52
CA PHE A 45 3.89 8.83 -10.73
C PHE A 45 5.07 9.81 -10.74
N THR A 46 5.35 10.45 -9.62
CA THR A 46 6.52 11.32 -9.44
C THR A 46 7.83 10.51 -9.40
N ASP A 47 8.95 11.17 -9.13
CA ASP A 47 10.26 10.52 -8.95
C ASP A 47 10.27 9.68 -7.66
N GLN A 48 9.71 8.47 -7.76
CA GLN A 48 9.67 7.46 -6.70
C GLN A 48 9.68 6.03 -7.28
N LEU A 49 10.01 5.06 -6.43
CA LEU A 49 9.86 3.64 -6.77
C LEU A 49 8.37 3.28 -6.84
N ALA A 50 8.02 2.35 -7.74
CA ALA A 50 6.68 1.79 -7.76
C ALA A 50 6.41 1.00 -6.47
N PRO A 51 5.27 1.25 -5.76
CA PRO A 51 5.07 0.71 -4.41
C PRO A 51 5.13 -0.82 -4.34
N MET A 52 4.40 -1.54 -5.18
CA MET A 52 4.30 -3.00 -5.04
C MET A 52 5.64 -3.73 -5.14
N PRO A 53 6.47 -3.53 -6.18
CA PRO A 53 7.76 -4.21 -6.25
C PRO A 53 8.73 -3.74 -5.16
N ALA A 54 8.70 -2.45 -4.79
CA ALA A 54 9.56 -1.93 -3.74
C ALA A 54 9.18 -2.46 -2.36
N LEU A 55 7.89 -2.50 -2.02
CA LEU A 55 7.39 -3.05 -0.76
C LEU A 55 7.71 -4.54 -0.65
N MET A 56 7.57 -5.31 -1.75
CA MET A 56 7.94 -6.72 -1.73
C MET A 56 9.45 -6.93 -1.59
N ALA A 57 10.28 -6.09 -2.17
CA ALA A 57 11.72 -6.13 -1.96
C ALA A 57 12.08 -5.84 -0.48
N ALA A 58 11.39 -4.91 0.17
CA ALA A 58 11.56 -4.63 1.59
C ALA A 58 11.09 -5.79 2.47
N ALA A 59 9.90 -6.34 2.21
CA ALA A 59 9.36 -7.48 2.95
C ALA A 59 10.26 -8.72 2.85
N SER A 60 10.79 -9.00 1.65
CA SER A 60 11.72 -10.14 1.43
C SER A 60 13.08 -9.96 2.10
N ALA A 61 13.45 -8.73 2.45
CA ALA A 61 14.71 -8.42 3.12
C ALA A 61 14.61 -8.33 4.65
N THR A 62 13.41 -8.45 5.20
CA THR A 62 13.09 -8.30 6.63
C THR A 62 12.25 -9.49 7.11
N THR A 63 12.10 -9.63 8.43
CA THR A 63 11.42 -10.79 9.04
C THR A 63 10.12 -10.44 9.74
N THR A 64 10.03 -9.26 10.32
CA THR A 64 8.89 -8.81 11.13
C THR A 64 8.28 -7.50 10.63
N LEU A 65 9.04 -6.72 9.85
CA LEU A 65 8.60 -5.43 9.33
C LEU A 65 7.37 -5.62 8.43
N ARG A 66 6.29 -4.92 8.77
CA ARG A 66 5.12 -4.83 7.89
C ARG A 66 5.38 -3.80 6.80
N VAL A 67 4.79 -4.01 5.65
CA VAL A 67 4.93 -3.10 4.50
C VAL A 67 3.57 -2.77 3.91
N GLY A 68 3.42 -1.57 3.37
CA GLY A 68 2.15 -1.18 2.78
C GLY A 68 2.19 0.16 2.08
N ALA A 69 1.19 0.47 1.29
CA ALA A 69 1.04 1.83 0.77
C ALA A 69 0.22 2.71 1.73
N LEU A 70 0.58 3.96 1.76
CA LEU A 70 -0.16 5.01 2.46
C LEU A 70 -0.31 6.19 1.49
N VAL A 71 -1.22 6.00 0.53
CA VAL A 71 -2.12 4.86 0.27
C VAL A 71 -1.99 4.44 -1.20
N PHE A 72 -2.45 3.23 -1.59
CA PHE A 72 -2.64 2.91 -3.01
C PHE A 72 -3.76 3.76 -3.60
N ASP A 73 -3.57 4.30 -4.81
CA ASP A 73 -4.63 5.00 -5.51
C ASP A 73 -5.57 4.00 -6.20
N ASN A 74 -6.86 4.08 -5.85
CA ASN A 74 -7.90 3.20 -6.40
C ASN A 74 -8.04 3.33 -7.93
N ASP A 75 -7.73 4.50 -8.48
CA ASP A 75 -7.94 4.77 -9.90
C ASP A 75 -6.80 4.26 -10.79
N TYR A 76 -5.63 3.91 -10.21
CA TYR A 76 -4.48 3.49 -11.00
C TYR A 76 -4.55 2.04 -11.48
N LYS A 77 -5.41 1.22 -10.88
CA LYS A 77 -5.55 -0.20 -11.25
C LYS A 77 -6.99 -0.67 -11.16
N HIS A 78 -7.31 -1.63 -12.03
CA HIS A 78 -8.58 -2.34 -11.88
C HIS A 78 -8.63 -3.05 -10.52
N PRO A 79 -9.73 -2.93 -9.75
CA PRO A 79 -9.78 -3.41 -8.36
C PRO A 79 -9.53 -4.92 -8.21
N VAL A 80 -9.93 -5.74 -9.20
CA VAL A 80 -9.63 -7.18 -9.20
C VAL A 80 -8.12 -7.44 -9.36
N VAL A 81 -7.43 -6.65 -10.18
CA VAL A 81 -5.97 -6.75 -10.34
C VAL A 81 -5.28 -6.36 -9.04
N LEU A 82 -5.69 -5.24 -8.45
CA LEU A 82 -5.16 -4.78 -7.17
C LEU A 82 -5.38 -5.82 -6.06
N ALA A 83 -6.58 -6.39 -5.95
CA ALA A 83 -6.88 -7.45 -4.98
C ALA A 83 -5.96 -8.67 -5.14
N LYS A 84 -5.76 -9.14 -6.39
CA LYS A 84 -4.88 -10.27 -6.67
C LYS A 84 -3.43 -9.99 -6.30
N GLU A 85 -2.92 -8.82 -6.63
CA GLU A 85 -1.55 -8.42 -6.29
C GLU A 85 -1.37 -8.32 -4.77
N LEU A 86 -2.31 -7.68 -4.06
CA LEU A 86 -2.26 -7.56 -2.60
C LEU A 86 -2.33 -8.93 -1.89
N ALA A 87 -3.20 -9.82 -2.34
CA ALA A 87 -3.26 -11.18 -1.80
C ALA A 87 -1.96 -11.97 -2.06
N THR A 88 -1.34 -11.78 -3.23
CA THR A 88 -0.04 -12.37 -3.53
C THR A 88 1.06 -11.82 -2.63
N MET A 89 1.08 -10.50 -2.42
CA MET A 89 2.02 -9.85 -1.50
C MET A 89 1.86 -10.36 -0.08
N ASP A 90 0.62 -10.57 0.37
CA ASP A 90 0.33 -11.07 1.71
C ASP A 90 0.89 -12.48 1.91
N VAL A 91 0.64 -13.38 0.96
CA VAL A 91 1.22 -14.75 0.98
C VAL A 91 2.75 -14.72 0.98
N LEU A 92 3.36 -13.93 0.10
CA LEU A 92 4.82 -13.88 -0.05
C LEU A 92 5.54 -13.15 1.09
N SER A 93 4.81 -12.40 1.90
CA SER A 93 5.33 -11.70 3.08
C SER A 93 4.98 -12.36 4.41
N ASP A 94 4.32 -13.53 4.39
CA ASP A 94 3.81 -14.21 5.59
C ASP A 94 2.85 -13.31 6.39
N GLY A 95 1.86 -12.69 5.71
CA GLY A 95 0.82 -11.88 6.33
C GLY A 95 1.27 -10.49 6.80
N ARG A 96 2.37 -9.95 6.26
CA ARG A 96 2.94 -8.66 6.70
C ARG A 96 2.56 -7.47 5.82
N ILE A 97 1.44 -7.55 5.11
CA ILE A 97 0.94 -6.42 4.31
C ILE A 97 -0.06 -5.59 5.12
N ASP A 98 0.12 -4.27 5.11
CA ASP A 98 -0.86 -3.29 5.56
C ASP A 98 -1.47 -2.62 4.33
N ILE A 99 -2.79 -2.77 4.12
CA ILE A 99 -3.47 -2.30 2.92
C ILE A 99 -4.15 -0.95 3.20
N GLY A 100 -3.57 0.12 2.68
CA GLY A 100 -4.19 1.44 2.63
C GLY A 100 -4.59 1.77 1.20
N ILE A 101 -5.85 2.17 0.98
CA ILE A 101 -6.38 2.54 -0.34
C ILE A 101 -7.06 3.91 -0.24
N GLY A 102 -6.87 4.76 -1.23
CA GLY A 102 -7.44 6.10 -1.33
C GLY A 102 -8.16 6.35 -2.66
N ALA A 103 -8.97 7.41 -2.68
CA ALA A 103 -9.78 7.79 -3.84
C ALA A 103 -9.03 8.68 -4.88
N GLY A 104 -7.72 8.83 -4.74
CA GLY A 104 -6.94 9.75 -5.57
C GLY A 104 -7.15 11.23 -5.22
N TRP A 105 -6.09 12.02 -5.33
CA TRP A 105 -6.16 13.46 -5.05
C TRP A 105 -5.20 14.30 -5.90
N MET A 106 -4.08 13.72 -6.34
CA MET A 106 -3.02 14.47 -7.01
C MET A 106 -3.29 14.56 -8.52
N ARG A 107 -3.94 15.63 -8.94
CA ARG A 107 -4.30 15.84 -10.34
C ARG A 107 -3.13 15.67 -11.31
N THR A 108 -1.91 16.08 -10.92
CA THR A 108 -0.73 15.96 -11.78
C THR A 108 -0.40 14.51 -12.14
N ASP A 109 -0.68 13.55 -11.30
CA ASP A 109 -0.49 12.13 -11.61
C ASP A 109 -1.42 11.68 -12.73
N TYR A 110 -2.69 12.08 -12.67
CA TYR A 110 -3.68 11.78 -13.69
C TYR A 110 -3.31 12.42 -15.03
N ASP A 111 -2.94 13.70 -15.01
CA ASP A 111 -2.56 14.43 -16.21
C ASP A 111 -1.31 13.80 -16.87
N GLN A 112 -0.31 13.41 -16.10
CA GLN A 112 0.92 12.76 -16.59
C GLN A 112 0.68 11.35 -17.12
N ALA A 113 -0.24 10.60 -16.52
CA ALA A 113 -0.59 9.24 -16.95
C ALA A 113 -1.63 9.21 -18.07
N GLY A 114 -2.17 10.37 -18.48
CA GLY A 114 -3.27 10.44 -19.46
C GLY A 114 -4.59 9.85 -18.93
N MET A 115 -4.76 9.85 -17.61
CA MET A 115 -5.96 9.35 -16.94
C MET A 115 -6.97 10.48 -16.72
N GLN A 116 -8.25 10.15 -16.74
CA GLN A 116 -9.30 11.13 -16.47
C GLN A 116 -9.35 11.49 -14.99
N TYR A 117 -9.22 12.77 -14.65
CA TYR A 117 -9.42 13.29 -13.32
C TYR A 117 -10.85 13.74 -13.11
N ASP A 118 -11.70 12.84 -12.63
CA ASP A 118 -13.11 13.10 -12.38
C ASP A 118 -13.35 14.01 -11.16
N THR A 119 -14.58 14.47 -11.00
CA THR A 119 -14.99 15.22 -9.80
C THR A 119 -14.81 14.39 -8.52
N PRO A 120 -14.64 15.02 -7.36
CA PRO A 120 -14.45 14.29 -6.09
C PRO A 120 -15.57 13.28 -5.81
N GLY A 121 -16.83 13.62 -6.10
CA GLY A 121 -17.97 12.70 -5.90
C GLY A 121 -17.82 11.41 -6.72
N VAL A 122 -17.52 11.54 -8.01
CA VAL A 122 -17.32 10.38 -8.91
C VAL A 122 -16.15 9.50 -8.44
N ARG A 123 -15.04 10.11 -8.02
CA ARG A 123 -13.90 9.35 -7.49
C ARG A 123 -14.22 8.62 -6.20
N ILE A 124 -14.98 9.25 -5.29
CA ILE A 124 -15.43 8.61 -4.04
C ILE A 124 -16.38 7.44 -4.33
N ASP A 125 -17.33 7.60 -5.26
CA ASP A 125 -18.24 6.51 -5.63
C ASP A 125 -17.46 5.32 -6.21
N ARG A 126 -16.51 5.57 -7.12
CA ARG A 126 -15.61 4.56 -7.68
C ARG A 126 -14.75 3.89 -6.62
N PHE A 127 -14.25 4.66 -5.65
CA PHE A 127 -13.49 4.13 -4.52
C PHE A 127 -14.34 3.19 -3.66
N VAL A 128 -15.58 3.57 -3.34
CA VAL A 128 -16.50 2.71 -2.57
C VAL A 128 -16.79 1.41 -3.32
N GLU A 129 -17.00 1.45 -4.62
CA GLU A 129 -17.17 0.25 -5.46
C GLU A 129 -15.90 -0.60 -5.49
N GLY A 130 -14.74 0.02 -5.70
CA GLY A 130 -13.44 -0.64 -5.69
C GLY A 130 -13.19 -1.39 -4.39
N LEU A 131 -13.47 -0.77 -3.25
CA LEU A 131 -13.36 -1.43 -1.95
C LEU A 131 -14.27 -2.65 -1.81
N LYS A 132 -15.51 -2.58 -2.31
CA LYS A 132 -16.42 -3.74 -2.31
C LYS A 132 -15.87 -4.89 -3.14
N VAL A 133 -15.35 -4.59 -4.34
CA VAL A 133 -14.73 -5.59 -5.22
C VAL A 133 -13.50 -6.23 -4.54
N ILE A 134 -12.58 -5.41 -4.02
CA ILE A 134 -11.37 -5.90 -3.37
C ILE A 134 -11.73 -6.80 -2.18
N ARG A 135 -12.65 -6.37 -1.32
CA ARG A 135 -13.09 -7.17 -0.17
C ARG A 135 -13.77 -8.46 -0.61
N GLY A 136 -14.58 -8.41 -1.66
CA GLY A 136 -15.22 -9.61 -2.22
C GLY A 136 -14.21 -10.61 -2.76
N CYS A 137 -13.19 -10.14 -3.49
CA CYS A 137 -12.11 -10.99 -4.00
C CYS A 137 -11.23 -11.61 -2.90
N MET A 138 -11.20 -11.01 -1.72
CA MET A 138 -10.41 -11.50 -0.56
C MET A 138 -11.24 -12.32 0.42
N ALA A 139 -12.56 -12.42 0.23
CA ALA A 139 -13.43 -13.23 1.07
C ALA A 139 -13.40 -14.69 0.64
N ASP A 140 -13.77 -15.58 1.57
CA ASP A 140 -13.97 -16.99 1.25
C ASP A 140 -15.19 -17.17 0.32
N GLY A 141 -15.01 -17.95 -0.75
CA GLY A 141 -16.06 -18.25 -1.71
C GLY A 141 -15.90 -17.54 -3.06
N ALA A 142 -16.88 -17.72 -3.94
CA ALA A 142 -16.93 -17.02 -5.23
C ALA A 142 -17.51 -15.61 -5.05
N PHE A 143 -16.88 -14.64 -5.70
CA PHE A 143 -17.34 -13.26 -5.79
C PHE A 143 -17.90 -12.96 -7.17
#